data_14e0d1418dbcc64352c9b0f98c8a2f8c
#
_entry.id   14e0d1418dbcc64352c9b0f98c8a2f8c
#
_cell.length_a   1.000
_cell.length_b   1.000
_cell.length_c   1.000
_cell.angle_alpha   90.00
_cell.angle_beta   90.00
_cell.angle_gamma   90.00
#
_symmetry.space_group_name_H-M   'P 1'
#
loop_
_entity.id
_entity.type
_entity.pdbx_description
1 polymer ?
#
loop_
_entity_poly.entity_id
_entity_poly.type
_entity_poly.pdbx_seq_one_letter_code
_entity_poly.pdbx_strand_id
1 'polypeptide(L)'
;MFRNPLQLSLIICFIGICFPLHAWQLNPAPDRRDDEGQGPFQSLVIKGCIVIDGTGAPPRGPINILVTGNRIAKIFSGPVPDDVEQVLDATGMYLLPGFVDMHAHAGDAKKAPDAEYCYKLWLGHGVTTVRGVPLSGDNEWVISEQQRSFQNQIVAPRIINYQRPPSDLRTAEEATRWVAEAPGRGIEGLKLNAYRPEIMKALLVEAKRLRMGSVAHLAQTGVANMDAMDAARLGLGTVTHFYGHFEALLKDHTVQPFPADYNYNNEQDRFGQVARLWDKIHPPGSPEWKAYLQEHLELGTVFDPTLTIYSAGRDLMRARTADWHDEYTLPSLMAFFEPSRVNHGSFWFNWTTADEIEWKNFYRVWMQLVNDYKKMGGRVTTGADSGFIYDTYGFGYIEELELLQEAGFHPLEVIQAATMNGAETIFEPKRAPIQFGVIREGLLADMILVEENPLANFKVLFGNGTIRLDEKSGEVKRVGGVRWTIKDGIIYDAIQLREDVKKMVAAQRKSGNADTEKEATEKEPPGKQSSEKQSSEKQSSEKQSSEKQSPEKESPENESGKEAEKTDEEETGNNSQQSE
;
A
#
# COMPACT_ATOMS: atom_id res chain seq x y z
N MET A 1 -31.21 24.07 76.77
CA MET A 1 -31.09 25.08 75.71
C MET A 1 -29.81 24.78 74.98
N PHE A 2 -29.93 24.19 73.80
CA PHE A 2 -29.09 24.46 72.64
C PHE A 2 -29.50 23.49 71.54
N ARG A 3 -29.97 24.03 70.43
CA ARG A 3 -30.49 23.38 69.23
C ARG A 3 -29.34 22.89 68.37
N ASN A 4 -29.40 21.63 67.95
CA ASN A 4 -28.62 21.10 66.83
C ASN A 4 -29.32 21.40 65.50
N PRO A 5 -28.59 21.83 64.45
CA PRO A 5 -29.15 21.87 63.09
C PRO A 5 -28.89 20.54 62.35
N LEU A 6 -29.92 20.02 61.70
CA LEU A 6 -29.88 18.93 60.77
C LEU A 6 -28.96 19.30 59.58
N GLN A 7 -27.96 18.46 59.31
CA GLN A 7 -27.25 18.44 58.03
C GLN A 7 -27.99 17.53 57.07
N LEU A 8 -28.53 18.14 56.00
CA LEU A 8 -29.14 17.48 54.86
C LEU A 8 -28.00 17.07 53.91
N SER A 9 -27.62 15.78 53.84
CA SER A 9 -26.66 15.26 52.86
C SER A 9 -27.38 15.04 51.55
N LEU A 10 -27.00 15.87 50.55
CA LEU A 10 -27.41 15.72 49.16
C LEU A 10 -26.60 14.57 48.52
N ILE A 11 -27.23 13.45 48.29
CA ILE A 11 -26.64 12.35 47.49
C ILE A 11 -26.82 12.71 46.03
N ILE A 12 -25.76 13.18 45.39
CA ILE A 12 -25.69 13.37 43.95
C ILE A 12 -25.40 11.99 43.34
N CYS A 13 -26.41 11.32 42.80
CA CYS A 13 -26.24 10.16 41.91
C CYS A 13 -25.59 10.65 40.61
N PHE A 14 -24.31 10.40 40.45
CA PHE A 14 -23.66 10.42 39.13
C PHE A 14 -24.22 9.24 38.32
N ILE A 15 -25.18 9.51 37.43
CA ILE A 15 -25.51 8.60 36.34
C ILE A 15 -24.31 8.69 35.39
N GLY A 16 -23.36 7.76 35.53
CA GLY A 16 -22.31 7.56 34.57
C GLY A 16 -22.93 7.13 33.26
N ILE A 17 -23.04 8.08 32.32
CA ILE A 17 -23.31 7.73 30.92
C ILE A 17 -22.05 7.02 30.44
N CYS A 18 -22.07 5.67 30.50
CA CYS A 18 -21.11 4.86 29.77
C CYS A 18 -21.35 5.11 28.28
N PHE A 19 -20.62 6.03 27.72
CA PHE A 19 -20.42 6.04 26.27
C PHE A 19 -19.66 4.74 25.94
N PRO A 20 -20.16 3.92 25.02
CA PRO A 20 -19.42 2.74 24.59
C PRO A 20 -18.10 3.20 23.99
N LEU A 21 -17.01 2.71 24.53
CA LEU A 21 -15.62 2.88 24.06
C LEU A 21 -15.39 2.25 22.65
N HIS A 22 -16.45 1.95 21.91
CA HIS A 22 -16.41 1.29 20.60
C HIS A 22 -16.24 2.23 19.40
N ALA A 23 -16.09 3.55 19.59
CA ALA A 23 -16.09 4.53 18.51
C ALA A 23 -14.81 4.56 17.64
N TRP A 24 -13.81 3.70 17.91
CA TRP A 24 -12.51 3.71 17.23
C TRP A 24 -12.12 2.36 16.64
N GLN A 25 -12.94 1.34 16.79
CA GLN A 25 -12.61 -0.01 16.36
C GLN A 25 -13.10 -0.27 14.93
N LEU A 26 -12.25 -0.91 14.13
CA LEU A 26 -12.59 -1.42 12.81
C LEU A 26 -13.70 -2.46 12.93
N ASN A 27 -14.73 -2.37 12.10
CA ASN A 27 -15.80 -3.37 12.07
C ASN A 27 -15.25 -4.69 11.52
N PRO A 28 -15.49 -5.82 12.21
CA PRO A 28 -15.06 -7.12 11.72
C PRO A 28 -15.80 -7.48 10.43
N ALA A 29 -15.18 -8.29 9.58
CA ALA A 29 -15.87 -8.80 8.40
C ALA A 29 -17.07 -9.67 8.81
N PRO A 30 -18.18 -9.62 8.06
CA PRO A 30 -19.31 -10.51 8.29
C PRO A 30 -18.94 -11.97 8.05
N ASP A 31 -19.73 -12.88 8.60
CA ASP A 31 -19.57 -14.30 8.29
C ASP A 31 -19.84 -14.54 6.80
N ARG A 32 -19.03 -15.41 6.20
CA ARG A 32 -19.14 -15.80 4.80
C ARG A 32 -20.50 -16.47 4.55
N ARG A 33 -21.24 -15.94 3.60
CA ARG A 33 -22.52 -16.52 3.17
C ARG A 33 -22.28 -17.74 2.26
N ASP A 34 -23.28 -18.59 2.12
CA ASP A 34 -23.22 -19.80 1.28
C ASP A 34 -22.99 -19.49 -0.20
N ASP A 35 -23.36 -18.29 -0.66
CA ASP A 35 -23.14 -17.81 -2.04
C ASP A 35 -21.79 -17.11 -2.25
N GLU A 36 -21.00 -16.92 -1.20
CA GLU A 36 -19.67 -16.30 -1.27
C GLU A 36 -18.57 -17.35 -1.31
N GLY A 37 -18.20 -17.75 -2.50
CA GLY A 37 -17.20 -18.78 -2.77
C GLY A 37 -17.78 -20.20 -2.77
N GLN A 38 -17.15 -21.06 -3.55
CA GLN A 38 -17.56 -22.46 -3.76
C GLN A 38 -16.50 -23.41 -3.22
N GLY A 39 -16.90 -24.42 -2.50
CA GLY A 39 -16.01 -25.41 -1.87
C GLY A 39 -15.69 -25.09 -0.39
N PRO A 40 -14.62 -25.67 0.20
CA PRO A 40 -13.66 -26.57 -0.47
C PRO A 40 -14.32 -27.87 -0.91
N PHE A 41 -13.90 -28.41 -2.06
CA PHE A 41 -14.39 -29.65 -2.62
C PHE A 41 -13.54 -30.83 -2.15
N GLN A 42 -14.12 -32.04 -2.12
CA GLN A 42 -13.29 -33.24 -1.89
C GLN A 42 -12.30 -33.45 -3.04
N SER A 43 -12.75 -33.15 -4.28
CA SER A 43 -11.87 -33.13 -5.45
C SER A 43 -12.31 -32.03 -6.43
N LEU A 44 -11.36 -31.15 -6.78
CA LEU A 44 -11.52 -30.09 -7.77
C LEU A 44 -10.43 -30.23 -8.83
N VAL A 45 -10.79 -30.25 -10.10
CA VAL A 45 -9.81 -30.13 -11.20
C VAL A 45 -9.92 -28.76 -11.86
N ILE A 46 -8.81 -28.01 -11.86
CA ILE A 46 -8.64 -26.84 -12.71
C ILE A 46 -8.05 -27.34 -14.01
N LYS A 47 -8.82 -27.25 -15.10
CA LYS A 47 -8.55 -27.94 -16.35
C LYS A 47 -7.91 -27.00 -17.38
N GLY A 48 -6.83 -27.45 -18.00
CA GLY A 48 -6.31 -26.89 -19.24
C GLY A 48 -5.61 -25.54 -19.14
N CYS A 49 -5.15 -25.15 -17.97
CA CYS A 49 -4.51 -23.86 -17.71
C CYS A 49 -3.04 -23.80 -18.18
N ILE A 50 -2.54 -22.57 -18.36
CA ILE A 50 -1.11 -22.24 -18.54
C ILE A 50 -0.60 -21.82 -17.15
N VAL A 51 0.34 -22.59 -16.58
CA VAL A 51 0.82 -22.36 -15.23
C VAL A 51 2.10 -21.52 -15.22
N ILE A 52 2.06 -20.41 -14.46
CA ILE A 52 3.20 -19.60 -14.01
C ILE A 52 3.40 -19.96 -12.54
N ASP A 53 4.39 -20.81 -12.23
CA ASP A 53 4.42 -21.52 -10.95
C ASP A 53 4.95 -20.72 -9.76
N GLY A 54 5.38 -19.47 -9.96
CA GLY A 54 5.91 -18.59 -8.91
C GLY A 54 7.41 -18.75 -8.63
N THR A 55 8.09 -19.71 -9.25
CA THR A 55 9.54 -19.96 -9.00
C THR A 55 10.48 -19.14 -9.87
N GLY A 56 9.96 -18.36 -10.81
CA GLY A 56 10.73 -17.70 -11.87
C GLY A 56 10.94 -18.57 -13.10
N ALA A 57 10.44 -19.81 -13.10
CA ALA A 57 10.49 -20.70 -14.25
C ALA A 57 9.53 -20.26 -15.38
N PRO A 58 9.85 -20.57 -16.65
CA PRO A 58 8.95 -20.27 -17.77
C PRO A 58 7.57 -20.91 -17.62
N PRO A 59 6.49 -20.26 -18.14
CA PRO A 59 5.15 -20.82 -18.14
C PRO A 59 5.10 -22.18 -18.85
N ARG A 60 4.22 -23.05 -18.37
CA ARG A 60 3.99 -24.37 -18.96
C ARG A 60 2.50 -24.70 -19.03
N GLY A 61 2.09 -25.36 -20.10
CA GLY A 61 0.67 -25.73 -20.31
C GLY A 61 0.40 -26.21 -21.74
N PRO A 62 -0.85 -26.63 -22.04
CA PRO A 62 -1.96 -26.76 -21.07
C PRO A 62 -1.76 -27.94 -20.11
N ILE A 63 -2.08 -27.71 -18.83
CA ILE A 63 -2.01 -28.74 -17.78
C ILE A 63 -3.21 -28.64 -16.83
N ASN A 64 -3.48 -29.69 -16.07
CA ASN A 64 -4.55 -29.77 -15.10
C ASN A 64 -3.97 -29.76 -13.68
N ILE A 65 -4.69 -29.14 -12.74
CA ILE A 65 -4.36 -29.14 -11.33
C ILE A 65 -5.49 -29.84 -10.58
N LEU A 66 -5.19 -30.96 -9.94
CA LEU A 66 -6.10 -31.62 -8.99
C LEU A 66 -5.88 -31.05 -7.60
N VAL A 67 -6.92 -30.54 -7.00
CA VAL A 67 -6.97 -30.10 -5.60
C VAL A 67 -7.82 -31.10 -4.82
N THR A 68 -7.35 -31.51 -3.65
CA THR A 68 -8.11 -32.35 -2.71
C THR A 68 -8.21 -31.58 -1.38
N GLY A 69 -9.43 -31.27 -0.99
CA GLY A 69 -9.67 -30.37 0.14
C GLY A 69 -9.03 -29.01 -0.10
N ASN A 70 -8.02 -28.65 0.67
CA ASN A 70 -7.32 -27.38 0.54
C ASN A 70 -5.90 -27.47 -0.06
N ARG A 71 -5.51 -28.65 -0.65
CA ARG A 71 -4.14 -28.84 -1.15
C ARG A 71 -4.10 -29.26 -2.61
N ILE A 72 -3.06 -28.82 -3.29
CA ILE A 72 -2.70 -29.29 -4.63
C ILE A 72 -2.26 -30.76 -4.49
N ALA A 73 -3.07 -31.68 -4.96
CA ALA A 73 -2.80 -33.10 -4.86
C ALA A 73 -1.97 -33.61 -6.03
N LYS A 74 -2.22 -33.09 -7.25
CA LYS A 74 -1.52 -33.56 -8.46
C LYS A 74 -1.51 -32.48 -9.56
N ILE A 75 -0.40 -32.43 -10.29
CA ILE A 75 -0.24 -31.61 -11.52
C ILE A 75 -0.06 -32.61 -12.68
N PHE A 76 -0.97 -32.60 -13.67
CA PHE A 76 -0.97 -33.64 -14.68
C PHE A 76 -1.44 -33.15 -16.05
N SER A 77 -1.12 -33.90 -17.09
CA SER A 77 -1.64 -33.75 -18.45
C SER A 77 -2.54 -34.95 -18.79
N GLY A 78 -3.43 -34.75 -19.75
CA GLY A 78 -4.35 -35.82 -20.22
C GLY A 78 -5.80 -35.64 -19.71
N PRO A 79 -6.64 -36.67 -19.81
CA PRO A 79 -8.05 -36.56 -19.49
C PRO A 79 -8.27 -36.31 -18.00
N VAL A 80 -9.30 -35.54 -17.70
CA VAL A 80 -9.80 -35.35 -16.33
C VAL A 80 -10.48 -36.66 -15.89
N PRO A 81 -10.22 -37.15 -14.65
CA PRO A 81 -10.91 -38.32 -14.12
C PRO A 81 -12.42 -38.09 -14.05
N ASP A 82 -13.22 -39.16 -14.30
CA ASP A 82 -14.69 -39.10 -14.31
C ASP A 82 -15.32 -38.93 -12.92
N ASP A 83 -14.59 -39.23 -11.84
CA ASP A 83 -15.04 -39.22 -10.46
C ASP A 83 -14.70 -37.93 -9.68
N VAL A 84 -14.36 -36.87 -10.41
CA VAL A 84 -14.09 -35.57 -9.81
C VAL A 84 -15.38 -34.86 -9.44
N GLU A 85 -15.47 -34.35 -8.18
CA GLU A 85 -16.65 -33.63 -7.70
C GLU A 85 -16.91 -32.34 -8.47
N GLN A 86 -15.84 -31.57 -8.74
CA GLN A 86 -15.93 -30.28 -9.44
C GLN A 86 -14.84 -30.11 -10.49
N VAL A 87 -15.23 -29.57 -11.64
CA VAL A 87 -14.28 -29.16 -12.69
C VAL A 87 -14.45 -27.67 -12.96
N LEU A 88 -13.35 -26.93 -12.84
CA LEU A 88 -13.23 -25.54 -13.28
C LEU A 88 -12.49 -25.53 -14.62
N ASP A 89 -13.19 -25.23 -15.70
CA ASP A 89 -12.56 -25.10 -17.04
C ASP A 89 -11.79 -23.79 -17.11
N ALA A 90 -10.46 -23.90 -17.14
CA ALA A 90 -9.50 -22.80 -17.27
C ALA A 90 -8.71 -22.88 -18.57
N THR A 91 -9.30 -23.51 -19.59
CA THR A 91 -8.64 -23.68 -20.90
C THR A 91 -8.27 -22.32 -21.50
N GLY A 92 -6.96 -22.12 -21.74
CA GLY A 92 -6.41 -20.88 -22.27
C GLY A 92 -6.15 -19.78 -21.22
N MET A 93 -6.58 -19.97 -19.98
CA MET A 93 -6.30 -19.04 -18.89
C MET A 93 -4.90 -19.28 -18.28
N TYR A 94 -4.37 -18.25 -17.64
CA TYR A 94 -3.12 -18.30 -16.88
C TYR A 94 -3.43 -18.53 -15.41
N LEU A 95 -2.74 -19.51 -14.82
CA LEU A 95 -2.83 -19.85 -13.41
C LEU A 95 -1.51 -19.47 -12.72
N LEU A 96 -1.63 -18.66 -11.67
CA LEU A 96 -0.50 -18.22 -10.84
C LEU A 96 -0.76 -18.62 -9.37
N PRO A 97 0.28 -18.66 -8.50
CA PRO A 97 0.05 -18.69 -7.06
C PRO A 97 -0.72 -17.45 -6.63
N GLY A 98 -1.51 -17.58 -5.59
CA GLY A 98 -2.11 -16.42 -4.92
C GLY A 98 -1.02 -15.46 -4.43
N PHE A 99 -1.25 -14.19 -4.59
CA PHE A 99 -0.31 -13.13 -4.19
C PHE A 99 -0.17 -13.03 -2.68
N VAL A 100 1.01 -12.59 -2.23
CA VAL A 100 1.36 -12.39 -0.82
C VAL A 100 1.74 -10.93 -0.61
N ASP A 101 0.83 -10.16 -0.01
CA ASP A 101 1.10 -8.77 0.36
C ASP A 101 1.85 -8.72 1.71
N MET A 102 3.12 -8.32 1.65
CA MET A 102 4.02 -8.32 2.80
C MET A 102 3.92 -7.07 3.67
N HIS A 103 3.10 -6.08 3.25
CA HIS A 103 2.85 -4.86 3.99
C HIS A 103 1.39 -4.43 3.85
N ALA A 104 0.53 -4.95 4.70
CA ALA A 104 -0.90 -4.71 4.65
C ALA A 104 -1.45 -4.07 5.93
N HIS A 105 -2.49 -3.25 5.76
CA HIS A 105 -3.25 -2.59 6.81
C HIS A 105 -4.74 -2.71 6.51
N ALA A 106 -5.55 -3.21 7.42
CA ALA A 106 -6.95 -3.54 7.16
C ALA A 106 -7.95 -2.37 7.29
N GLY A 107 -7.50 -1.15 7.09
CA GLY A 107 -8.36 0.03 7.23
C GLY A 107 -8.33 0.65 8.63
N ASP A 108 -9.25 1.54 8.91
CA ASP A 108 -9.57 2.09 10.23
C ASP A 108 -10.91 2.83 10.20
N ALA A 109 -11.43 3.17 11.39
CA ALA A 109 -12.76 3.77 11.54
C ALA A 109 -12.98 5.08 10.79
N LYS A 110 -11.92 5.84 10.45
CA LYS A 110 -12.03 7.14 9.77
C LYS A 110 -12.05 7.03 8.26
N LYS A 111 -11.35 6.07 7.69
CA LYS A 111 -11.10 5.98 6.25
C LYS A 111 -11.74 4.77 5.58
N ALA A 112 -11.66 3.60 6.21
CA ALA A 112 -12.23 2.35 5.73
C ALA A 112 -12.71 1.56 6.96
N PRO A 113 -13.92 1.83 7.46
CA PRO A 113 -14.40 1.32 8.75
C PRO A 113 -14.70 -0.18 8.75
N ASP A 114 -14.92 -0.77 7.58
CA ASP A 114 -15.30 -2.17 7.44
C ASP A 114 -14.14 -3.01 6.90
N ALA A 115 -13.69 -4.01 7.63
CA ALA A 115 -12.63 -4.92 7.19
C ALA A 115 -13.01 -5.69 5.90
N GLU A 116 -14.29 -5.98 5.72
CA GLU A 116 -14.84 -6.63 4.52
C GLU A 116 -14.43 -5.90 3.23
N TYR A 117 -14.44 -4.56 3.25
CA TYR A 117 -14.04 -3.75 2.10
C TYR A 117 -12.61 -4.05 1.66
N CYS A 118 -11.67 -4.01 2.60
CA CYS A 118 -10.26 -4.31 2.32
C CYS A 118 -10.06 -5.77 1.88
N TYR A 119 -10.72 -6.70 2.56
CA TYR A 119 -10.59 -8.14 2.29
C TYR A 119 -11.11 -8.52 0.90
N LYS A 120 -12.28 -7.98 0.51
CA LYS A 120 -12.84 -8.22 -0.82
C LYS A 120 -11.99 -7.60 -1.93
N LEU A 121 -11.38 -6.43 -1.69
CA LEU A 121 -10.46 -5.83 -2.66
C LEU A 121 -9.17 -6.66 -2.79
N TRP A 122 -8.58 -7.13 -1.70
CA TRP A 122 -7.41 -8.00 -1.79
C TRP A 122 -7.71 -9.29 -2.54
N LEU A 123 -8.73 -10.04 -2.13
CA LEU A 123 -9.12 -11.27 -2.84
C LEU A 123 -9.55 -10.99 -4.29
N GLY A 124 -10.24 -9.86 -4.53
CA GLY A 124 -10.64 -9.41 -5.86
C GLY A 124 -9.47 -9.10 -6.81
N HIS A 125 -8.28 -8.89 -6.27
CA HIS A 125 -7.02 -8.70 -7.00
C HIS A 125 -6.04 -9.88 -6.83
N GLY A 126 -6.50 -11.00 -6.28
CA GLY A 126 -5.71 -12.21 -6.17
C GLY A 126 -4.76 -12.29 -4.99
N VAL A 127 -4.82 -11.35 -4.04
CA VAL A 127 -4.03 -11.42 -2.81
C VAL A 127 -4.69 -12.42 -1.85
N THR A 128 -4.06 -13.58 -1.66
CA THR A 128 -4.56 -14.66 -0.81
C THR A 128 -3.94 -14.69 0.58
N THR A 129 -2.83 -13.98 0.77
CA THR A 129 -2.15 -13.87 2.06
C THR A 129 -1.67 -12.44 2.27
N VAL A 130 -1.89 -11.91 3.48
CA VAL A 130 -1.39 -10.60 3.91
C VAL A 130 -0.54 -10.75 5.17
N ARG A 131 0.62 -10.09 5.21
CA ARG A 131 1.37 -9.88 6.45
C ARG A 131 0.91 -8.58 7.05
N GLY A 132 -0.12 -8.68 7.90
CA GLY A 132 -0.82 -7.53 8.42
C GLY A 132 -0.14 -6.92 9.62
N VAL A 133 -0.14 -5.60 9.64
CA VAL A 133 -0.02 -4.80 10.84
C VAL A 133 -1.41 -4.28 11.14
N PRO A 134 -2.00 -4.61 12.28
CA PRO A 134 -3.27 -4.01 12.65
C PRO A 134 -3.06 -2.53 12.81
N LEU A 135 -3.81 -1.73 12.08
CA LEU A 135 -3.76 -0.28 12.21
C LEU A 135 -4.53 0.22 13.40
N SER A 136 -5.66 -0.38 13.68
CA SER A 136 -6.63 0.14 14.63
C SER A 136 -7.28 -0.92 15.49
N GLY A 137 -7.04 -2.18 15.23
CA GLY A 137 -7.50 -3.27 16.07
C GLY A 137 -6.55 -3.49 17.24
N ASP A 138 -7.08 -3.76 18.41
CA ASP A 138 -6.28 -4.43 19.41
C ASP A 138 -5.87 -5.82 18.91
N ASN A 139 -4.91 -6.41 19.60
CA ASN A 139 -4.42 -7.73 19.21
C ASN A 139 -5.54 -8.82 19.23
N GLU A 140 -6.54 -8.67 20.07
CA GLU A 140 -7.67 -9.62 20.17
C GLU A 140 -8.54 -9.57 18.92
N TRP A 141 -8.82 -8.39 18.40
CA TRP A 141 -9.53 -8.21 17.13
C TRP A 141 -8.78 -8.91 15.98
N VAL A 142 -7.46 -8.67 15.86
CA VAL A 142 -6.64 -9.27 14.81
C VAL A 142 -6.61 -10.78 14.91
N ILE A 143 -6.47 -11.34 16.11
CA ILE A 143 -6.50 -12.79 16.33
C ILE A 143 -7.87 -13.37 15.95
N SER A 144 -8.95 -12.70 16.29
CA SER A 144 -10.30 -13.10 15.90
C SER A 144 -10.43 -13.17 14.37
N GLU A 145 -10.06 -12.12 13.65
CA GLU A 145 -10.12 -12.10 12.19
C GLU A 145 -9.17 -13.12 11.55
N GLN A 146 -7.97 -13.29 12.10
CA GLN A 146 -7.02 -14.32 11.66
C GLN A 146 -7.62 -15.73 11.79
N GLN A 147 -8.21 -16.04 12.94
CA GLN A 147 -8.82 -17.36 13.19
C GLN A 147 -10.03 -17.60 12.28
N ARG A 148 -10.90 -16.59 12.11
CA ARG A 148 -12.05 -16.65 11.22
C ARG A 148 -11.63 -16.82 9.75
N SER A 149 -10.59 -16.10 9.33
CA SER A 149 -10.02 -16.28 8.00
C SER A 149 -9.38 -17.66 7.81
N PHE A 150 -8.64 -18.16 8.81
CA PHE A 150 -8.04 -19.49 8.77
C PHE A 150 -9.09 -20.61 8.68
N GLN A 151 -10.23 -20.43 9.35
CA GLN A 151 -11.36 -21.37 9.32
C GLN A 151 -12.28 -21.14 8.12
N ASN A 152 -11.97 -20.18 7.24
CA ASN A 152 -12.79 -19.77 6.10
C ASN A 152 -14.22 -19.34 6.49
N GLN A 153 -14.39 -18.81 7.70
CA GLN A 153 -15.65 -18.27 8.20
C GLN A 153 -15.96 -16.89 7.65
N ILE A 154 -14.97 -16.19 7.10
CA ILE A 154 -15.10 -14.88 6.47
C ILE A 154 -14.47 -14.90 5.08
N VAL A 155 -14.89 -13.97 4.23
CA VAL A 155 -14.27 -13.72 2.92
C VAL A 155 -13.04 -12.83 3.12
N ALA A 156 -11.89 -13.44 3.36
CA ALA A 156 -10.65 -12.71 3.67
C ALA A 156 -9.41 -13.46 3.19
N PRO A 157 -8.31 -12.77 2.85
CA PRO A 157 -7.01 -13.41 2.69
C PRO A 157 -6.54 -14.02 4.01
N ARG A 158 -5.58 -14.94 3.96
CA ARG A 158 -4.88 -15.44 5.15
C ARG A 158 -4.12 -14.29 5.81
N ILE A 159 -4.32 -14.10 7.11
CA ILE A 159 -3.71 -13.02 7.89
C ILE A 159 -2.53 -13.58 8.67
N ILE A 160 -1.33 -13.05 8.43
CA ILE A 160 -0.13 -13.33 9.21
C ILE A 160 0.06 -12.19 10.21
N ASN A 161 -0.11 -12.49 11.49
CA ASN A 161 -0.22 -11.50 12.55
C ASN A 161 1.17 -10.99 13.01
N TYR A 162 1.59 -9.84 12.49
CA TYR A 162 2.75 -9.11 12.97
C TYR A 162 2.29 -7.89 13.77
N GLN A 163 2.82 -7.72 14.98
CA GLN A 163 2.40 -6.68 15.93
C GLN A 163 3.52 -5.71 16.27
N ARG A 164 3.13 -4.50 16.63
CA ARG A 164 4.06 -3.47 17.15
C ARG A 164 4.25 -3.64 18.64
N PRO A 165 5.51 -3.72 19.11
CA PRO A 165 5.78 -3.52 20.53
C PRO A 165 5.37 -2.12 20.97
N PRO A 166 5.08 -1.89 22.27
CA PRO A 166 4.81 -0.56 22.79
C PRO A 166 5.93 0.43 22.46
N SER A 167 5.57 1.65 22.07
CA SER A 167 6.55 2.70 21.74
C SER A 167 7.27 3.27 22.96
N ASP A 168 6.75 3.06 24.16
CA ASP A 168 7.25 3.55 25.43
C ASP A 168 8.14 2.57 26.20
N LEU A 169 8.59 1.49 25.56
CA LEU A 169 9.56 0.57 26.13
C LEU A 169 10.84 1.31 26.55
N ARG A 170 11.23 1.15 27.82
CA ARG A 170 12.34 1.90 28.42
C ARG A 170 13.60 1.07 28.61
N THR A 171 13.46 -0.23 28.84
CA THR A 171 14.58 -1.13 29.11
C THR A 171 14.60 -2.35 28.20
N ALA A 172 15.78 -2.95 28.04
CA ALA A 172 15.96 -4.18 27.30
C ALA A 172 15.17 -5.36 27.91
N GLU A 173 15.01 -5.36 29.25
CA GLU A 173 14.25 -6.39 29.98
C GLU A 173 12.76 -6.29 29.68
N GLU A 174 12.20 -5.07 29.62
CA GLU A 174 10.80 -4.85 29.20
C GLU A 174 10.57 -5.34 27.77
N ALA A 175 11.48 -4.99 26.85
CA ALA A 175 11.44 -5.42 25.46
C ALA A 175 11.49 -6.95 25.33
N THR A 176 12.44 -7.59 25.99
CA THR A 176 12.58 -9.05 26.02
C THR A 176 11.32 -9.73 26.56
N ARG A 177 10.76 -9.22 27.66
CA ARG A 177 9.55 -9.76 28.28
C ARG A 177 8.35 -9.67 27.33
N TRP A 178 8.15 -8.49 26.71
CA TRP A 178 7.05 -8.29 25.76
C TRP A 178 7.09 -9.30 24.61
N VAL A 179 8.30 -9.52 24.02
CA VAL A 179 8.48 -10.48 22.93
C VAL A 179 8.30 -11.93 23.45
N ALA A 180 8.77 -12.24 24.65
CA ALA A 180 8.62 -13.58 25.24
C ALA A 180 7.14 -13.98 25.41
N GLU A 181 6.27 -13.03 25.68
CA GLU A 181 4.83 -13.22 25.82
C GLU A 181 4.06 -13.21 24.49
N ALA A 182 4.66 -12.66 23.43
CA ALA A 182 4.00 -12.43 22.15
C ALA A 182 3.40 -13.73 21.51
N PRO A 183 4.09 -14.88 21.44
CA PRO A 183 3.52 -16.10 20.89
C PRO A 183 2.27 -16.58 21.63
N GLY A 184 2.26 -16.45 22.97
CA GLY A 184 1.09 -16.79 23.80
C GLY A 184 -0.13 -15.92 23.53
N ARG A 185 0.09 -14.77 22.90
CA ARG A 185 -0.95 -13.83 22.44
C ARG A 185 -1.26 -13.96 20.95
N GLY A 186 -0.81 -15.02 20.28
CA GLY A 186 -1.04 -15.26 18.86
C GLY A 186 -0.27 -14.34 17.91
N ILE A 187 0.79 -13.69 18.38
CA ILE A 187 1.65 -12.83 17.56
C ILE A 187 2.72 -13.68 16.88
N GLU A 188 2.80 -13.60 15.55
CA GLU A 188 3.71 -14.43 14.75
C GLU A 188 5.01 -13.71 14.38
N GLY A 189 5.03 -12.38 14.47
CA GLY A 189 6.19 -11.57 14.14
C GLY A 189 6.09 -10.14 14.65
N LEU A 190 7.18 -9.40 14.50
CA LEU A 190 7.31 -8.02 14.98
C LEU A 190 7.25 -7.02 13.84
N LYS A 191 6.41 -6.00 13.97
CA LYS A 191 6.44 -4.76 13.17
C LYS A 191 7.10 -3.68 14.01
N LEU A 192 8.29 -3.27 13.63
CA LEU A 192 9.14 -2.40 14.42
C LEU A 192 9.16 -0.97 13.85
N ASN A 193 9.35 0.00 14.74
CA ASN A 193 9.83 1.33 14.41
C ASN A 193 11.35 1.39 14.69
N ALA A 194 11.96 2.55 14.49
CA ALA A 194 13.33 2.79 14.97
C ALA A 194 13.34 3.01 16.49
N TYR A 195 13.45 1.93 17.24
CA TYR A 195 13.67 1.99 18.69
C TYR A 195 15.11 2.38 18.99
N ARG A 196 15.39 2.78 20.25
CA ARG A 196 16.78 2.93 20.70
C ARG A 196 17.57 1.64 20.50
N PRO A 197 18.86 1.68 20.14
CA PRO A 197 19.64 0.51 19.75
C PRO A 197 19.57 -0.66 20.74
N GLU A 198 19.63 -0.39 22.06
CA GLU A 198 19.54 -1.42 23.10
C GLU A 198 18.17 -2.10 23.16
N ILE A 199 17.08 -1.34 22.92
CA ILE A 199 15.72 -1.87 22.86
C ILE A 199 15.53 -2.70 21.58
N MET A 200 15.94 -2.13 20.44
CA MET A 200 15.87 -2.82 19.14
C MET A 200 16.61 -4.16 19.20
N LYS A 201 17.82 -4.17 19.75
CA LYS A 201 18.61 -5.38 19.93
C LYS A 201 17.87 -6.42 20.78
N ALA A 202 17.30 -6.00 21.91
CA ALA A 202 16.57 -6.91 22.81
C ALA A 202 15.34 -7.51 22.10
N LEU A 203 14.56 -6.70 21.38
CA LEU A 203 13.40 -7.16 20.58
C LEU A 203 13.82 -8.20 19.53
N LEU A 204 14.88 -7.90 18.76
CA LEU A 204 15.32 -8.76 17.64
C LEU A 204 15.98 -10.06 18.12
N VAL A 205 16.79 -10.00 19.18
CA VAL A 205 17.43 -11.19 19.75
C VAL A 205 16.37 -12.17 20.28
N GLU A 206 15.39 -11.66 21.01
CA GLU A 206 14.34 -12.51 21.56
C GLU A 206 13.38 -13.03 20.48
N ALA A 207 13.02 -12.21 19.48
CA ALA A 207 12.25 -12.65 18.32
C ALA A 207 12.93 -13.80 17.58
N LYS A 208 14.23 -13.68 17.32
CA LYS A 208 15.04 -14.74 16.69
C LYS A 208 15.05 -16.02 17.52
N ARG A 209 15.19 -15.89 18.87
CA ARG A 209 15.15 -17.05 19.78
C ARG A 209 13.80 -17.79 19.70
N LEU A 210 12.73 -17.04 19.57
CA LEU A 210 11.36 -17.59 19.48
C LEU A 210 10.93 -17.94 18.04
N ARG A 211 11.83 -17.81 17.07
CA ARG A 211 11.56 -18.08 15.64
C ARG A 211 10.47 -17.19 15.05
N MET A 212 10.38 -15.96 15.51
CA MET A 212 9.47 -14.94 15.02
C MET A 212 10.16 -14.13 13.92
N GLY A 213 9.41 -13.77 12.89
CA GLY A 213 9.88 -12.83 11.87
C GLY A 213 9.90 -11.39 12.38
N SER A 214 10.60 -10.51 11.69
CA SER A 214 10.64 -9.08 11.99
C SER A 214 10.67 -8.24 10.73
N VAL A 215 9.98 -7.11 10.78
CA VAL A 215 9.97 -6.07 9.74
C VAL A 215 10.01 -4.70 10.41
N ALA A 216 10.73 -3.74 9.83
CA ALA A 216 10.81 -2.39 10.38
C ALA A 216 10.39 -1.33 9.36
N HIS A 217 9.52 -0.42 9.82
CA HIS A 217 9.28 0.90 9.27
C HIS A 217 10.08 1.89 10.10
N LEU A 218 11.30 2.21 9.65
CA LEU A 218 12.23 3.02 10.46
C LEU A 218 11.79 4.47 10.59
N ALA A 219 11.03 4.99 9.63
CA ALA A 219 10.51 6.36 9.55
C ALA A 219 11.59 7.45 9.46
N GLN A 220 11.29 8.57 8.79
CA GLN A 220 12.24 9.70 8.68
C GLN A 220 12.65 10.27 10.05
N THR A 221 11.76 10.18 11.04
CA THR A 221 12.01 10.67 12.40
C THR A 221 12.91 9.74 13.24
N GLY A 222 13.14 8.52 12.77
CA GLY A 222 13.91 7.51 13.49
C GLY A 222 15.29 7.19 12.89
N VAL A 223 15.46 7.40 11.57
CA VAL A 223 16.66 6.96 10.83
C VAL A 223 17.96 7.65 11.24
N ALA A 224 17.89 8.82 11.88
CA ALA A 224 19.07 9.47 12.45
C ALA A 224 19.65 8.70 13.67
N ASN A 225 18.82 7.89 14.34
CA ASN A 225 19.23 7.06 15.48
C ASN A 225 19.53 5.62 15.08
N MET A 226 18.91 5.16 13.98
CA MET A 226 19.05 3.79 13.49
C MET A 226 18.68 3.75 12.00
N ASP A 227 19.66 3.57 11.15
CA ASP A 227 19.46 3.37 9.73
C ASP A 227 19.17 1.89 9.39
N ALA A 228 19.01 1.59 8.10
CA ALA A 228 18.67 0.24 7.64
C ALA A 228 19.81 -0.76 7.89
N MET A 229 21.06 -0.32 7.76
CA MET A 229 22.24 -1.17 8.01
C MET A 229 22.42 -1.45 9.51
N ASP A 230 22.24 -0.44 10.35
CA ASP A 230 22.27 -0.61 11.81
C ASP A 230 21.23 -1.64 12.28
N ALA A 231 20.01 -1.53 11.77
CA ALA A 231 18.93 -2.46 12.10
C ALA A 231 19.22 -3.88 11.57
N ALA A 232 19.76 -4.01 10.36
CA ALA A 232 20.16 -5.29 9.79
C ALA A 232 21.26 -5.98 10.61
N ARG A 233 22.29 -5.24 11.04
CA ARG A 233 23.36 -5.73 11.93
C ARG A 233 22.85 -6.21 13.29
N LEU A 234 21.73 -5.64 13.78
CA LEU A 234 21.05 -6.10 14.99
C LEU A 234 20.19 -7.36 14.74
N GLY A 235 20.03 -7.79 13.50
CA GLY A 235 19.29 -9.01 13.12
C GLY A 235 17.89 -8.77 12.62
N LEU A 236 17.56 -7.57 12.12
CA LEU A 236 16.29 -7.29 11.46
C LEU A 236 16.12 -8.16 10.20
N GLY A 237 14.97 -8.84 10.08
CA GLY A 237 14.69 -9.73 8.95
C GLY A 237 14.27 -8.99 7.69
N THR A 238 13.45 -7.94 7.78
CA THR A 238 12.93 -7.19 6.63
C THR A 238 13.02 -5.69 6.88
N VAL A 239 13.61 -4.96 5.93
CA VAL A 239 13.51 -3.50 5.84
C VAL A 239 12.39 -3.16 4.87
N THR A 240 11.43 -2.33 5.32
CA THR A 240 10.35 -1.86 4.44
C THR A 240 10.53 -0.39 4.07
N HIS A 241 10.06 0.00 2.90
CA HIS A 241 10.22 1.33 2.31
C HIS A 241 11.67 1.68 1.98
N PHE A 242 11.93 2.96 1.85
CA PHE A 242 13.27 3.51 1.60
C PHE A 242 13.99 3.97 2.88
N TYR A 243 13.29 4.02 4.01
CA TYR A 243 13.81 4.62 5.25
C TYR A 243 15.07 3.91 5.75
N GLY A 244 16.12 4.68 5.94
CA GLY A 244 17.40 4.21 6.42
C GLY A 244 18.35 3.70 5.34
N HIS A 245 17.88 3.42 4.11
CA HIS A 245 18.76 3.03 3.01
C HIS A 245 19.60 4.20 2.51
N PHE A 246 18.98 5.36 2.29
CA PHE A 246 19.66 6.56 1.82
C PHE A 246 20.53 7.15 2.92
N GLU A 247 20.07 7.12 4.16
CA GLU A 247 20.81 7.62 5.31
C GLU A 247 22.09 6.81 5.56
N ALA A 248 22.05 5.49 5.41
CA ALA A 248 23.23 4.61 5.51
C ALA A 248 24.24 4.83 4.39
N LEU A 249 23.79 5.39 3.27
CA LEU A 249 24.62 5.65 2.08
C LEU A 249 25.07 7.11 1.95
N LEU A 250 24.78 7.99 2.93
CA LEU A 250 25.15 9.40 2.86
C LEU A 250 26.65 9.57 2.64
N LYS A 251 26.98 10.43 1.65
CA LYS A 251 28.34 10.83 1.32
C LYS A 251 28.68 12.11 2.08
N ASP A 252 29.83 12.15 2.72
CA ASP A 252 30.34 13.33 3.44
C ASP A 252 29.44 13.84 4.57
N HIS A 253 28.43 13.07 4.98
CA HIS A 253 27.48 13.39 6.06
C HIS A 253 27.25 12.19 6.96
N THR A 254 27.09 12.43 8.24
CA THR A 254 26.68 11.42 9.25
C THR A 254 25.23 11.55 9.65
N VAL A 255 24.58 12.66 9.24
CA VAL A 255 23.17 12.96 9.42
C VAL A 255 22.61 13.58 8.17
N GLN A 256 21.30 13.54 8.01
CA GLN A 256 20.61 14.13 6.86
C GLN A 256 20.92 15.62 6.73
N PRO A 257 21.39 16.10 5.56
CA PRO A 257 21.72 17.51 5.34
C PRO A 257 20.46 18.33 5.01
N PHE A 258 19.50 18.37 5.93
CA PHE A 258 18.26 19.12 5.76
C PHE A 258 18.48 20.61 6.08
N PRO A 259 17.63 21.53 5.53
CA PRO A 259 17.68 22.95 5.82
C PRO A 259 17.55 23.25 7.34
N ALA A 260 18.09 24.38 7.77
CA ALA A 260 18.06 24.78 9.18
C ALA A 260 16.64 25.05 9.72
N ASP A 261 15.71 25.39 8.83
CA ASP A 261 14.27 25.60 9.12
C ASP A 261 13.40 24.36 8.91
N TYR A 262 14.01 23.20 8.71
CA TYR A 262 13.31 21.92 8.56
C TYR A 262 12.41 21.61 9.76
N ASN A 263 11.15 21.30 9.50
CA ASN A 263 10.16 21.03 10.52
C ASN A 263 9.75 19.55 10.54
N TYR A 264 10.25 18.81 11.51
CA TYR A 264 9.91 17.40 11.71
C TYR A 264 8.40 17.12 11.89
N ASN A 265 7.64 18.10 12.38
CA ASN A 265 6.20 17.97 12.57
C ASN A 265 5.39 18.28 11.31
N ASN A 266 6.03 18.79 10.25
CA ASN A 266 5.43 19.02 8.96
C ASN A 266 5.71 17.82 8.03
N GLU A 267 4.70 17.05 7.73
CA GLU A 267 4.85 15.85 6.91
C GLU A 267 5.25 16.18 5.48
N GLN A 268 4.75 17.29 4.90
CA GLN A 268 5.19 17.75 3.58
C GLN A 268 6.68 18.09 3.56
N ASP A 269 7.21 18.74 4.60
CA ASP A 269 8.65 19.02 4.71
C ASP A 269 9.46 17.73 4.77
N ARG A 270 9.01 16.75 5.56
CA ARG A 270 9.69 15.45 5.64
C ARG A 270 9.79 14.78 4.27
N PHE A 271 8.68 14.67 3.55
CA PHE A 271 8.65 14.02 2.24
C PHE A 271 9.33 14.87 1.15
N GLY A 272 9.22 16.19 1.22
CA GLY A 272 9.92 17.09 0.31
C GLY A 272 11.45 17.05 0.46
N GLN A 273 11.95 16.96 1.70
CA GLN A 273 13.39 16.94 1.95
C GLN A 273 14.02 15.55 1.73
N VAL A 274 13.32 14.47 2.11
CA VAL A 274 13.88 13.12 1.88
C VAL A 274 14.08 12.83 0.40
N ALA A 275 13.21 13.34 -0.47
CA ALA A 275 13.36 13.18 -1.90
C ALA A 275 14.67 13.78 -2.44
N ARG A 276 15.23 14.80 -1.75
CA ARG A 276 16.48 15.47 -2.13
C ARG A 276 17.75 14.76 -1.66
N LEU A 277 17.62 13.56 -1.06
CA LEU A 277 18.77 12.77 -0.64
C LEU A 277 19.42 11.98 -1.79
N TRP A 278 18.76 11.84 -2.92
CA TRP A 278 19.22 11.00 -4.04
C TRP A 278 20.61 11.35 -4.58
N ASP A 279 21.01 12.63 -4.50
CA ASP A 279 22.33 13.12 -4.96
C ASP A 279 23.35 13.32 -3.80
N LYS A 280 22.92 13.06 -2.56
CA LYS A 280 23.77 13.19 -1.35
C LYS A 280 24.40 11.87 -0.93
N ILE A 281 24.03 10.78 -1.58
CA ILE A 281 24.52 9.44 -1.26
C ILE A 281 25.67 9.01 -2.18
N HIS A 282 26.40 7.99 -1.77
CA HIS A 282 27.32 7.29 -2.66
C HIS A 282 26.58 6.82 -3.90
N PRO A 283 27.08 7.14 -5.11
CA PRO A 283 26.31 6.89 -6.34
C PRO A 283 26.13 5.40 -6.61
N PRO A 284 25.05 5.02 -7.31
CA PRO A 284 24.84 3.65 -7.75
C PRO A 284 26.07 3.05 -8.44
N GLY A 285 26.44 1.84 -8.03
CA GLY A 285 27.59 1.11 -8.58
C GLY A 285 28.96 1.48 -8.00
N SER A 286 29.04 2.48 -7.09
CA SER A 286 30.28 2.80 -6.36
C SER A 286 30.74 1.63 -5.46
N PRO A 287 31.98 1.63 -4.98
CA PRO A 287 32.45 0.64 -4.02
C PRO A 287 31.61 0.59 -2.74
N GLU A 288 31.23 1.75 -2.20
CA GLU A 288 30.42 1.88 -0.98
C GLU A 288 28.99 1.37 -1.18
N TRP A 289 28.36 1.70 -2.32
CA TRP A 289 27.07 1.16 -2.73
C TRP A 289 27.09 -0.37 -2.80
N LYS A 290 28.11 -0.93 -3.45
CA LYS A 290 28.24 -2.39 -3.55
C LYS A 290 28.51 -3.06 -2.21
N ALA A 291 29.35 -2.44 -1.37
CA ALA A 291 29.64 -2.93 -0.03
C ALA A 291 28.38 -2.93 0.85
N TYR A 292 27.58 -1.86 0.78
CA TYR A 292 26.29 -1.75 1.46
C TYR A 292 25.35 -2.90 1.09
N LEU A 293 25.14 -3.13 -0.21
CA LEU A 293 24.27 -4.21 -0.69
C LEU A 293 24.84 -5.60 -0.34
N GLN A 294 26.15 -5.78 -0.43
CA GLN A 294 26.80 -7.03 -0.08
C GLN A 294 26.64 -7.38 1.40
N GLU A 295 26.76 -6.39 2.30
CA GLU A 295 26.55 -6.62 3.72
C GLU A 295 25.10 -6.98 4.04
N HIS A 296 24.11 -6.32 3.43
CA HIS A 296 22.71 -6.74 3.54
C HIS A 296 22.47 -8.17 3.06
N LEU A 297 23.10 -8.56 1.96
CA LEU A 297 23.03 -9.94 1.44
C LEU A 297 23.61 -10.95 2.43
N GLU A 298 24.76 -10.68 3.01
CA GLU A 298 25.42 -11.53 4.01
C GLU A 298 24.62 -11.66 5.30
N LEU A 299 23.93 -10.58 5.70
CA LEU A 299 23.03 -10.57 6.85
C LEU A 299 21.68 -11.25 6.57
N GLY A 300 21.37 -11.56 5.29
CA GLY A 300 20.10 -12.17 4.86
C GLY A 300 18.91 -11.24 4.99
N THR A 301 19.12 -9.93 4.89
CA THR A 301 18.05 -8.93 4.98
C THR A 301 17.13 -9.03 3.78
N VAL A 302 15.82 -8.97 3.99
CA VAL A 302 14.81 -8.90 2.92
C VAL A 302 14.44 -7.44 2.68
N PHE A 303 14.36 -7.02 1.42
CA PHE A 303 13.85 -5.70 1.04
C PHE A 303 12.37 -5.82 0.64
N ASP A 304 11.53 -5.04 1.29
CA ASP A 304 10.10 -4.89 1.03
C ASP A 304 9.82 -3.43 0.63
N PRO A 305 10.10 -3.05 -0.63
CA PRO A 305 10.24 -1.64 -1.00
C PRO A 305 8.93 -0.87 -0.91
N THR A 306 7.77 -1.47 -1.19
CA THR A 306 6.48 -0.77 -1.21
C THR A 306 6.52 0.49 -2.06
N LEU A 307 7.03 0.37 -3.29
CA LEU A 307 7.20 1.50 -4.20
C LEU A 307 5.89 2.25 -4.44
N THR A 308 4.78 1.53 -4.47
CA THR A 308 3.47 2.07 -4.80
C THR A 308 3.00 3.16 -3.84
N ILE A 309 3.22 2.99 -2.52
CA ILE A 309 2.69 3.93 -1.52
C ILE A 309 3.22 5.37 -1.68
N TYR A 310 4.39 5.55 -2.28
CA TYR A 310 4.97 6.88 -2.51
C TYR A 310 4.83 7.35 -3.97
N SER A 311 4.12 6.60 -4.83
CA SER A 311 3.99 6.92 -6.26
C SER A 311 3.36 8.29 -6.51
N ALA A 312 2.43 8.72 -5.65
CA ALA A 312 1.85 10.06 -5.68
C ALA A 312 2.88 11.19 -5.48
N GLY A 313 4.01 10.92 -4.81
CA GLY A 313 5.11 11.88 -4.71
C GLY A 313 5.72 12.23 -6.07
N ARG A 314 5.72 11.29 -7.01
CA ARG A 314 6.22 11.47 -8.39
C ARG A 314 5.22 12.18 -9.30
N ASP A 315 3.92 11.91 -9.10
CA ASP A 315 2.84 12.43 -9.94
C ASP A 315 1.52 12.41 -9.15
N LEU A 316 1.33 13.47 -8.38
CA LEU A 316 0.18 13.63 -7.51
C LEU A 316 -1.15 13.55 -8.27
N MET A 317 -1.21 14.23 -9.42
CA MET A 317 -2.46 14.31 -10.18
C MET A 317 -2.84 12.98 -10.80
N ARG A 318 -1.87 12.17 -11.25
CA ARG A 318 -2.13 10.81 -11.73
C ARG A 318 -2.69 9.93 -10.61
N ALA A 319 -2.07 9.95 -9.43
CA ALA A 319 -2.53 9.17 -8.29
C ALA A 319 -3.94 9.59 -7.86
N ARG A 320 -4.19 10.90 -7.75
CA ARG A 320 -5.48 11.47 -7.32
C ARG A 320 -6.62 11.21 -8.30
N THR A 321 -6.34 11.10 -9.60
CA THR A 321 -7.35 10.94 -10.67
C THR A 321 -7.34 9.55 -11.29
N ALA A 322 -6.80 8.56 -10.58
CA ALA A 322 -6.83 7.18 -11.06
C ALA A 322 -8.26 6.70 -11.31
N ASP A 323 -8.48 6.02 -12.43
CA ASP A 323 -9.80 5.71 -12.97
C ASP A 323 -10.61 4.69 -12.15
N TRP A 324 -9.99 4.08 -11.14
CA TRP A 324 -10.67 3.20 -10.18
C TRP A 324 -11.27 3.91 -8.98
N HIS A 325 -10.88 5.17 -8.68
CA HIS A 325 -11.37 5.85 -7.48
C HIS A 325 -12.87 6.03 -7.47
N ASP A 326 -13.49 6.27 -8.63
CA ASP A 326 -14.93 6.45 -8.71
C ASP A 326 -15.75 5.23 -8.32
N GLU A 327 -15.25 4.03 -8.55
CA GLU A 327 -16.02 2.82 -8.30
C GLU A 327 -15.56 2.02 -7.07
N TYR A 328 -14.27 2.13 -6.72
CA TYR A 328 -13.66 1.24 -5.75
C TYR A 328 -13.09 1.93 -4.51
N THR A 329 -12.88 3.25 -4.51
CA THR A 329 -12.40 3.97 -3.34
C THR A 329 -13.58 4.54 -2.54
N LEU A 330 -13.67 4.17 -1.26
CA LEU A 330 -14.70 4.70 -0.36
C LEU A 330 -14.61 6.23 -0.31
N PRO A 331 -15.75 6.95 -0.30
CA PRO A 331 -15.77 8.40 -0.07
C PRO A 331 -14.99 8.84 1.17
N SER A 332 -15.10 8.11 2.27
CA SER A 332 -14.34 8.36 3.50
C SER A 332 -12.83 8.21 3.30
N LEU A 333 -12.40 7.22 2.52
CA LEU A 333 -11.00 7.00 2.19
C LEU A 333 -10.47 8.10 1.27
N MET A 334 -11.25 8.49 0.25
CA MET A 334 -10.88 9.60 -0.64
C MET A 334 -10.78 10.92 0.12
N ALA A 335 -11.72 11.20 1.02
CA ALA A 335 -11.67 12.36 1.90
C ALA A 335 -10.48 12.32 2.86
N PHE A 336 -10.06 11.13 3.30
CA PHE A 336 -8.86 10.97 4.12
C PHE A 336 -7.59 11.33 3.36
N PHE A 337 -7.51 11.10 2.06
CA PHE A 337 -6.37 11.43 1.21
C PHE A 337 -6.23 12.94 0.93
N GLU A 338 -7.31 13.70 1.02
CA GLU A 338 -7.27 15.15 0.77
C GLU A 338 -6.36 15.87 1.77
N PRO A 339 -5.74 17.00 1.39
CA PRO A 339 -4.78 17.72 2.22
C PRO A 339 -5.28 17.96 3.65
N SER A 340 -4.57 17.43 4.64
CA SER A 340 -4.94 17.50 6.04
C SER A 340 -3.70 17.50 6.93
N ARG A 341 -3.70 18.39 7.95
CA ARG A 341 -2.60 18.41 8.94
C ARG A 341 -2.74 17.36 10.05
N VAL A 342 -3.85 16.65 10.08
CA VAL A 342 -4.14 15.64 11.12
C VAL A 342 -4.22 14.22 10.58
N ASN A 343 -4.37 14.04 9.26
CA ASN A 343 -4.35 12.73 8.63
C ASN A 343 -2.92 12.41 8.18
N HIS A 344 -2.42 11.28 8.61
CA HIS A 344 -1.13 10.77 8.15
C HIS A 344 -1.19 10.42 6.66
N GLY A 345 -0.17 10.83 5.89
CA GLY A 345 -0.11 10.60 4.45
C GLY A 345 -0.92 11.58 3.59
N SER A 346 -1.50 12.65 4.20
CA SER A 346 -2.33 13.65 3.50
C SER A 346 -1.64 15.02 3.45
N PHE A 347 -0.37 15.04 3.02
CA PHE A 347 0.54 16.19 3.16
C PHE A 347 0.61 17.12 1.94
N TRP A 348 -0.38 17.11 1.07
CA TRP A 348 -0.39 17.81 -0.24
C TRP A 348 -0.77 19.29 -0.12
N PHE A 349 -0.22 20.04 0.86
CA PHE A 349 -0.59 21.45 1.10
C PHE A 349 -0.12 22.39 0.01
N ASN A 350 1.06 22.14 -0.52
CA ASN A 350 1.71 22.94 -1.56
C ASN A 350 2.72 22.06 -2.31
N TRP A 351 2.26 20.93 -2.87
CA TRP A 351 3.14 20.05 -3.61
C TRP A 351 3.41 20.61 -4.99
N THR A 352 4.67 20.82 -5.33
CA THR A 352 5.09 21.53 -6.52
C THR A 352 5.68 20.60 -7.57
N THR A 353 5.78 21.10 -8.82
CA THR A 353 6.49 20.39 -9.89
C THR A 353 7.95 20.10 -9.51
N ALA A 354 8.59 21.00 -8.74
CA ALA A 354 9.95 20.78 -8.25
C ALA A 354 10.01 19.57 -7.29
N ASP A 355 9.04 19.42 -6.38
CA ASP A 355 8.97 18.28 -5.49
C ASP A 355 8.76 16.96 -6.27
N GLU A 356 7.90 16.95 -7.29
CA GLU A 356 7.71 15.78 -8.16
C GLU A 356 8.98 15.41 -8.94
N ILE A 357 9.75 16.41 -9.42
CA ILE A 357 11.03 16.17 -10.09
C ILE A 357 12.03 15.52 -9.14
N GLU A 358 12.13 16.01 -7.90
CA GLU A 358 13.01 15.40 -6.90
C GLU A 358 12.57 13.97 -6.58
N TRP A 359 11.27 13.70 -6.45
CA TRP A 359 10.76 12.35 -6.27
C TRP A 359 11.01 11.42 -7.46
N LYS A 360 10.92 11.91 -8.69
CA LYS A 360 11.29 11.13 -9.89
C LYS A 360 12.77 10.77 -9.90
N ASN A 361 13.64 11.69 -9.47
CA ASN A 361 15.07 11.43 -9.33
C ASN A 361 15.34 10.42 -8.20
N PHE A 362 14.69 10.60 -7.04
CA PHE A 362 14.79 9.70 -5.91
C PHE A 362 14.35 8.27 -6.28
N TYR A 363 13.24 8.13 -6.97
CA TYR A 363 12.74 6.82 -7.43
C TYR A 363 13.71 6.10 -8.34
N ARG A 364 14.35 6.81 -9.26
CA ARG A 364 15.37 6.17 -10.13
C ARG A 364 16.50 5.54 -9.32
N VAL A 365 16.96 6.24 -8.30
CA VAL A 365 18.04 5.73 -7.43
C VAL A 365 17.52 4.62 -6.51
N TRP A 366 16.34 4.77 -5.96
CA TRP A 366 15.71 3.75 -5.11
C TRP A 366 15.40 2.45 -5.88
N MET A 367 14.80 2.56 -7.05
CA MET A 367 14.57 1.41 -7.93
C MET A 367 15.89 0.73 -8.35
N GLN A 368 16.93 1.52 -8.59
CA GLN A 368 18.28 0.97 -8.87
C GLN A 368 18.81 0.19 -7.66
N LEU A 369 18.64 0.72 -6.43
CA LEU A 369 19.04 0.03 -5.20
C LEU A 369 18.36 -1.35 -5.08
N VAL A 370 17.04 -1.37 -5.25
CA VAL A 370 16.22 -2.60 -5.14
C VAL A 370 16.62 -3.61 -6.22
N ASN A 371 16.81 -3.16 -7.45
CA ASN A 371 17.20 -4.04 -8.57
C ASN A 371 18.63 -4.56 -8.45
N ASP A 372 19.57 -3.72 -8.02
CA ASP A 372 20.96 -4.15 -7.82
C ASP A 372 21.05 -5.19 -6.69
N TYR A 373 20.29 -4.97 -5.59
CA TYR A 373 20.19 -5.96 -4.51
C TYR A 373 19.66 -7.31 -5.03
N LYS A 374 18.54 -7.29 -5.79
CA LYS A 374 17.97 -8.48 -6.41
C LYS A 374 18.98 -9.16 -7.35
N LYS A 375 19.71 -8.42 -8.18
CA LYS A 375 20.72 -8.98 -9.09
C LYS A 375 21.90 -9.64 -8.36
N MET A 376 22.21 -9.20 -7.15
CA MET A 376 23.21 -9.84 -6.30
C MET A 376 22.69 -11.10 -5.58
N GLY A 377 21.41 -11.45 -5.77
CA GLY A 377 20.76 -12.60 -5.14
C GLY A 377 19.99 -12.26 -3.86
N GLY A 378 19.85 -10.98 -3.54
CA GLY A 378 19.04 -10.50 -2.41
C GLY A 378 17.56 -10.75 -2.62
N ARG A 379 16.86 -11.10 -1.55
CA ARG A 379 15.41 -11.33 -1.59
C ARG A 379 14.66 -10.00 -1.54
N VAL A 380 13.80 -9.78 -2.53
CA VAL A 380 12.86 -8.66 -2.59
C VAL A 380 11.44 -9.23 -2.55
N THR A 381 10.56 -8.62 -1.76
CA THR A 381 9.14 -8.95 -1.65
C THR A 381 8.27 -7.83 -2.19
N THR A 382 6.97 -8.05 -2.25
CA THR A 382 5.96 -7.04 -2.61
C THR A 382 5.11 -6.72 -1.40
N GLY A 383 4.89 -5.46 -1.16
CA GLY A 383 3.97 -4.93 -0.16
C GLY A 383 3.33 -3.66 -0.67
N ALA A 384 2.04 -3.46 -0.44
CA ALA A 384 1.32 -2.30 -0.97
C ALA A 384 1.29 -1.13 0.01
N ASP A 385 1.13 -1.37 1.31
CA ASP A 385 0.89 -0.35 2.33
C ASP A 385 -0.36 0.51 2.05
N SER A 386 -1.35 -0.10 1.38
CA SER A 386 -2.55 0.60 0.88
C SER A 386 -3.38 1.26 1.98
N GLY A 387 -4.18 2.24 1.60
CA GLY A 387 -5.05 3.01 2.48
C GLY A 387 -4.48 4.36 2.91
N PHE A 388 -3.38 4.82 2.31
CA PHE A 388 -2.75 6.13 2.45
C PHE A 388 -2.36 6.66 1.06
N ILE A 389 -2.09 7.96 0.94
CA ILE A 389 -1.39 8.58 -0.21
C ILE A 389 -2.02 8.21 -1.57
N TYR A 390 -3.36 8.25 -1.67
CA TYR A 390 -4.15 7.86 -2.85
C TYR A 390 -3.99 6.40 -3.29
N ASP A 391 -3.43 5.53 -2.44
CA ASP A 391 -3.28 4.11 -2.73
C ASP A 391 -4.49 3.32 -2.23
N THR A 392 -5.24 2.72 -3.17
CA THR A 392 -6.45 1.94 -2.91
C THR A 392 -6.11 0.45 -2.79
N TYR A 393 -6.67 -0.21 -1.79
CA TYR A 393 -6.50 -1.65 -1.53
C TYR A 393 -6.66 -2.49 -2.80
N GLY A 394 -5.77 -3.45 -3.00
CA GLY A 394 -5.74 -4.31 -4.17
C GLY A 394 -5.17 -3.63 -5.42
N PHE A 395 -5.61 -2.42 -5.75
CA PHE A 395 -5.08 -1.65 -6.89
C PHE A 395 -3.62 -1.28 -6.68
N GLY A 396 -3.25 -0.76 -5.51
CA GLY A 396 -1.88 -0.47 -5.17
C GLY A 396 -0.97 -1.69 -5.22
N TYR A 397 -1.50 -2.87 -4.87
CA TYR A 397 -0.71 -4.09 -5.00
C TYR A 397 -0.34 -4.40 -6.47
N ILE A 398 -1.25 -4.19 -7.41
CA ILE A 398 -0.93 -4.38 -8.84
C ILE A 398 0.02 -3.28 -9.34
N GLU A 399 -0.12 -2.04 -8.85
CA GLU A 399 0.83 -0.96 -9.15
C GLU A 399 2.24 -1.31 -8.65
N GLU A 400 2.41 -1.96 -7.48
CA GLU A 400 3.70 -2.42 -6.99
C GLU A 400 4.38 -3.40 -7.97
N LEU A 401 3.60 -4.31 -8.61
CA LEU A 401 4.13 -5.21 -9.63
C LEU A 401 4.65 -4.45 -10.86
N GLU A 402 3.93 -3.41 -11.30
CA GLU A 402 4.37 -2.55 -12.40
C GLU A 402 5.65 -1.78 -12.04
N LEU A 403 5.72 -1.24 -10.82
CA LEU A 403 6.86 -0.47 -10.35
C LEU A 403 8.12 -1.34 -10.16
N LEU A 404 7.99 -2.59 -9.75
CA LEU A 404 9.11 -3.53 -9.75
C LEU A 404 9.58 -3.84 -11.18
N GLN A 405 8.66 -3.95 -12.14
CA GLN A 405 9.06 -4.09 -13.54
C GLN A 405 9.75 -2.82 -14.06
N GLU A 406 9.25 -1.62 -13.70
CA GLU A 406 9.92 -0.32 -13.98
C GLU A 406 11.34 -0.29 -13.38
N ALA A 407 11.51 -0.85 -12.18
CA ALA A 407 12.81 -0.99 -11.52
C ALA A 407 13.79 -1.92 -12.25
N GLY A 408 13.32 -2.70 -13.24
CA GLY A 408 14.13 -3.57 -14.07
C GLY A 408 14.06 -5.06 -13.72
N PHE A 409 13.02 -5.47 -12.98
CA PHE A 409 12.75 -6.90 -12.79
C PHE A 409 12.14 -7.49 -14.06
N HIS A 410 12.56 -8.70 -14.40
CA HIS A 410 11.85 -9.48 -15.41
C HIS A 410 10.45 -9.87 -14.88
N PRO A 411 9.39 -9.94 -15.73
CA PRO A 411 8.04 -10.27 -15.25
C PRO A 411 7.95 -11.54 -14.38
N LEU A 412 8.74 -12.57 -14.68
CA LEU A 412 8.80 -13.78 -13.84
C LEU A 412 9.43 -13.52 -12.46
N GLU A 413 10.42 -12.63 -12.37
CA GLU A 413 11.02 -12.22 -11.11
C GLU A 413 10.03 -11.37 -10.27
N VAL A 414 9.19 -10.56 -10.92
CA VAL A 414 8.09 -9.83 -10.26
C VAL A 414 7.10 -10.82 -9.65
N ILE A 415 6.64 -11.84 -10.41
CA ILE A 415 5.75 -12.87 -9.89
C ILE A 415 6.40 -13.64 -8.74
N GLN A 416 7.69 -13.96 -8.83
CA GLN A 416 8.44 -14.61 -7.75
C GLN A 416 8.47 -13.73 -6.48
N ALA A 417 8.72 -12.42 -6.62
CA ALA A 417 8.68 -11.46 -5.51
C ALA A 417 7.30 -11.39 -4.87
N ALA A 418 6.24 -11.43 -5.70
CA ALA A 418 4.84 -11.35 -5.29
C ALA A 418 4.27 -12.63 -4.66
N THR A 419 5.01 -13.74 -4.70
CA THR A 419 4.50 -15.06 -4.30
C THR A 419 5.49 -15.83 -3.44
N MET A 420 6.48 -16.50 -4.06
CA MET A 420 7.43 -17.39 -3.38
C MET A 420 8.27 -16.63 -2.35
N ASN A 421 8.81 -15.46 -2.70
CA ASN A 421 9.68 -14.70 -1.80
C ASN A 421 8.94 -14.24 -0.53
N GLY A 422 7.65 -13.86 -0.66
CA GLY A 422 6.80 -13.54 0.48
C GLY A 422 6.58 -14.75 1.39
N ALA A 423 6.26 -15.91 0.79
CA ALA A 423 6.09 -17.16 1.53
C ALA A 423 7.38 -17.56 2.27
N GLU A 424 8.53 -17.55 1.59
CA GLU A 424 9.83 -17.87 2.22
C GLU A 424 10.13 -16.92 3.38
N THR A 425 9.89 -15.62 3.22
CA THR A 425 10.13 -14.61 4.27
C THR A 425 9.26 -14.86 5.51
N ILE A 426 8.04 -15.40 5.34
CA ILE A 426 7.15 -15.76 6.46
C ILE A 426 7.61 -17.06 7.15
N PHE A 427 8.05 -18.06 6.40
CA PHE A 427 8.33 -19.39 6.94
C PHE A 427 9.78 -19.60 7.39
N GLU A 428 10.75 -18.90 6.81
CA GLU A 428 12.18 -19.05 7.13
C GLU A 428 12.51 -18.80 8.61
N PRO A 429 12.02 -17.71 9.26
CA PRO A 429 12.25 -17.52 10.70
C PRO A 429 11.73 -18.67 11.56
N LYS A 430 10.58 -19.27 11.14
CA LYS A 430 9.94 -20.41 11.79
C LYS A 430 10.72 -21.74 11.57
N ARG A 431 11.70 -21.74 10.65
CA ARG A 431 12.42 -22.94 10.17
C ARG A 431 11.46 -24.02 9.67
N ALA A 432 10.41 -23.59 8.98
CA ALA A 432 9.37 -24.47 8.45
C ALA A 432 9.34 -24.38 6.92
N PRO A 433 8.93 -25.44 6.22
CA PRO A 433 8.73 -25.40 4.78
C PRO A 433 7.56 -24.46 4.44
N ILE A 434 7.67 -23.77 3.30
CA ILE A 434 6.58 -22.95 2.77
C ILE A 434 5.32 -23.82 2.57
N GLN A 435 4.16 -23.21 2.79
CA GLN A 435 2.87 -23.88 2.61
C GLN A 435 2.10 -23.35 1.39
N PHE A 436 2.50 -22.21 0.83
CA PHE A 436 1.90 -21.51 -0.32
C PHE A 436 2.97 -20.73 -1.09
N GLY A 437 2.59 -19.96 -2.10
CA GLY A 437 3.47 -19.06 -2.86
C GLY A 437 4.09 -19.69 -4.11
N VAL A 438 3.91 -20.99 -4.33
CA VAL A 438 4.29 -21.69 -5.57
C VAL A 438 3.26 -22.75 -5.93
N ILE A 439 3.08 -23.03 -7.22
CA ILE A 439 2.23 -24.11 -7.70
C ILE A 439 3.01 -25.42 -7.65
N ARG A 440 2.82 -26.19 -6.57
CA ARG A 440 3.53 -27.43 -6.32
C ARG A 440 2.64 -28.41 -5.52
N GLU A 441 2.72 -29.69 -5.86
CA GLU A 441 2.03 -30.76 -5.12
C GLU A 441 2.37 -30.74 -3.64
N GLY A 442 1.34 -30.94 -2.80
CA GLY A 442 1.42 -30.91 -1.34
C GLY A 442 1.20 -29.54 -0.70
N LEU A 443 1.30 -28.44 -1.45
CA LEU A 443 1.07 -27.07 -0.93
C LEU A 443 -0.41 -26.71 -0.93
N LEU A 444 -0.73 -25.66 -0.20
CA LEU A 444 -2.09 -25.11 -0.15
C LEU A 444 -2.52 -24.64 -1.56
N ALA A 445 -3.79 -24.85 -1.85
CA ALA A 445 -4.41 -24.44 -3.10
C ALA A 445 -4.80 -22.96 -3.01
N ASP A 446 -3.77 -22.10 -2.97
CA ASP A 446 -3.86 -20.64 -3.05
C ASP A 446 -3.40 -20.22 -4.44
N MET A 447 -4.34 -19.86 -5.30
CA MET A 447 -4.10 -19.66 -6.74
C MET A 447 -4.99 -18.54 -7.28
N ILE A 448 -4.58 -17.97 -8.41
CA ILE A 448 -5.42 -17.06 -9.20
C ILE A 448 -5.50 -17.52 -10.64
N LEU A 449 -6.61 -17.20 -11.27
CA LEU A 449 -6.84 -17.43 -12.69
C LEU A 449 -7.14 -16.11 -13.38
N VAL A 450 -6.44 -15.85 -14.48
CA VAL A 450 -6.59 -14.67 -15.32
C VAL A 450 -6.70 -15.07 -16.79
N GLU A 451 -7.54 -14.37 -17.55
CA GLU A 451 -7.77 -14.69 -18.96
C GLU A 451 -6.63 -14.19 -19.85
N GLU A 452 -6.06 -13.05 -19.50
CA GLU A 452 -5.00 -12.39 -20.25
C GLU A 452 -3.61 -12.75 -19.71
N ASN A 453 -2.59 -12.68 -20.56
CA ASN A 453 -1.21 -12.98 -20.17
C ASN A 453 -0.61 -11.89 -19.26
N PRO A 454 -0.45 -12.11 -17.96
CA PRO A 454 0.06 -11.10 -17.05
C PRO A 454 1.56 -10.82 -17.25
N LEU A 455 2.33 -11.77 -17.81
CA LEU A 455 3.75 -11.56 -18.10
C LEU A 455 3.98 -10.61 -19.27
N ALA A 456 3.00 -10.47 -20.16
CA ALA A 456 3.05 -9.49 -21.24
C ALA A 456 2.62 -8.09 -20.78
N ASN A 457 1.73 -8.01 -19.77
CA ASN A 457 1.19 -6.75 -19.29
C ASN A 457 0.52 -6.93 -17.92
N PHE A 458 1.16 -6.44 -16.85
CA PHE A 458 0.58 -6.49 -15.50
C PHE A 458 -0.72 -5.69 -15.36
N LYS A 459 -0.98 -4.69 -16.22
CA LYS A 459 -2.24 -3.91 -16.19
C LYS A 459 -3.48 -4.78 -16.35
N VAL A 460 -3.35 -5.98 -16.94
CA VAL A 460 -4.46 -6.93 -17.03
C VAL A 460 -4.89 -7.52 -15.68
N LEU A 461 -4.14 -7.26 -14.60
CA LEU A 461 -4.46 -7.70 -13.25
C LEU A 461 -5.29 -6.67 -12.46
N PHE A 462 -5.33 -5.40 -12.88
CA PHE A 462 -6.17 -4.40 -12.25
C PHE A 462 -7.64 -4.82 -12.25
N GLY A 463 -8.34 -4.56 -11.15
CA GLY A 463 -9.74 -4.96 -10.99
C GLY A 463 -10.70 -4.38 -12.03
N ASN A 464 -10.40 -3.21 -12.55
CA ASN A 464 -11.11 -2.57 -13.66
C ASN A 464 -10.52 -2.91 -15.04
N GLY A 465 -9.50 -3.78 -15.12
CA GLY A 465 -8.83 -4.19 -16.34
C GLY A 465 -8.02 -3.08 -17.03
N THR A 466 -7.52 -3.38 -18.21
CA THR A 466 -6.81 -2.43 -19.08
C THR A 466 -7.63 -2.12 -20.34
N ILE A 467 -7.36 -0.97 -20.95
CA ILE A 467 -8.05 -0.52 -22.18
C ILE A 467 -7.42 -1.23 -23.39
N ARG A 468 -8.27 -1.76 -24.25
CA ARG A 468 -7.89 -2.40 -25.52
C ARG A 468 -8.81 -1.96 -26.64
N LEU A 469 -8.26 -1.63 -27.80
CA LEU A 469 -9.02 -1.46 -29.04
C LEU A 469 -9.30 -2.85 -29.63
N ASP A 470 -10.56 -3.15 -29.86
CA ASP A 470 -10.96 -4.31 -30.69
C ASP A 470 -10.87 -3.90 -32.17
N GLU A 471 -9.82 -4.36 -32.85
CA GLU A 471 -9.56 -3.98 -34.25
C GLU A 471 -10.66 -4.43 -35.21
N LYS A 472 -11.47 -5.43 -34.84
CA LYS A 472 -12.56 -5.95 -35.71
C LYS A 472 -13.82 -5.10 -35.61
N SER A 473 -14.18 -4.69 -34.38
CA SER A 473 -15.37 -3.86 -34.16
C SER A 473 -15.06 -2.37 -34.19
N GLY A 474 -13.79 -1.96 -33.99
CA GLY A 474 -13.39 -0.57 -33.78
C GLY A 474 -13.78 -0.03 -32.41
N GLU A 475 -14.23 -0.88 -31.49
CA GLU A 475 -14.66 -0.49 -30.15
C GLU A 475 -13.51 -0.55 -29.15
N VAL A 476 -13.46 0.44 -28.26
CA VAL A 476 -12.58 0.42 -27.09
C VAL A 476 -13.29 -0.29 -25.95
N LYS A 477 -12.66 -1.32 -25.39
CA LYS A 477 -13.20 -2.09 -24.27
C LYS A 477 -12.14 -2.30 -23.18
N ARG A 478 -12.59 -2.59 -21.97
CA ARG A 478 -11.73 -3.07 -20.90
C ARG A 478 -11.62 -4.59 -20.95
N VAL A 479 -10.42 -5.09 -20.74
CA VAL A 479 -10.10 -6.52 -20.71
C VAL A 479 -9.23 -6.82 -19.50
N GLY A 480 -9.34 -8.04 -18.97
CA GLY A 480 -8.56 -8.48 -17.82
C GLY A 480 -9.32 -8.36 -16.49
N GLY A 481 -8.57 -8.19 -15.44
CA GLY A 481 -8.98 -8.45 -14.06
C GLY A 481 -8.77 -9.92 -13.68
N VAL A 482 -8.50 -10.15 -12.39
CA VAL A 482 -8.50 -11.52 -11.86
C VAL A 482 -9.90 -12.10 -12.05
N ARG A 483 -10.00 -13.30 -12.63
CA ARG A 483 -11.30 -13.96 -12.84
C ARG A 483 -11.71 -14.79 -11.64
N TRP A 484 -10.78 -15.61 -11.16
CA TRP A 484 -10.99 -16.45 -10.00
C TRP A 484 -9.83 -16.32 -9.02
N THR A 485 -10.16 -16.18 -7.74
CA THR A 485 -9.19 -16.30 -6.65
C THR A 485 -9.54 -17.56 -5.85
N ILE A 486 -8.57 -18.43 -5.70
CA ILE A 486 -8.72 -19.67 -4.94
C ILE A 486 -7.87 -19.54 -3.70
N LYS A 487 -8.49 -19.66 -2.53
CA LYS A 487 -7.81 -19.66 -1.22
C LYS A 487 -8.27 -20.88 -0.44
N ASP A 488 -7.30 -21.65 0.04
CA ASP A 488 -7.57 -22.92 0.76
C ASP A 488 -8.54 -23.85 -0.01
N GLY A 489 -8.46 -23.87 -1.34
CA GLY A 489 -9.32 -24.68 -2.20
C GLY A 489 -10.74 -24.15 -2.40
N ILE A 490 -11.09 -22.99 -1.84
CA ILE A 490 -12.36 -22.30 -2.06
C ILE A 490 -12.20 -21.37 -3.26
N ILE A 491 -13.11 -21.49 -4.23
CA ILE A 491 -13.14 -20.66 -5.44
C ILE A 491 -13.99 -19.42 -5.20
N TYR A 492 -13.38 -18.26 -5.21
CA TYR A 492 -14.06 -16.97 -5.15
C TYR A 492 -14.17 -16.35 -6.55
N ASP A 493 -15.36 -15.90 -6.92
CA ASP A 493 -15.56 -15.07 -8.10
C ASP A 493 -15.03 -13.68 -7.84
N ALA A 494 -13.85 -13.37 -8.37
CA ALA A 494 -13.18 -12.09 -8.12
C ALA A 494 -13.95 -10.91 -8.74
N ILE A 495 -14.72 -11.13 -9.81
CA ILE A 495 -15.60 -10.11 -10.38
C ILE A 495 -16.71 -9.80 -9.39
N GLN A 496 -17.36 -10.81 -8.81
CA GLN A 496 -18.42 -10.61 -7.82
C GLN A 496 -17.91 -9.88 -6.58
N LEU A 497 -16.71 -10.23 -6.07
CA LEU A 497 -16.11 -9.54 -4.93
C LEU A 497 -15.94 -8.04 -5.22
N ARG A 498 -15.47 -7.70 -6.41
CA ARG A 498 -15.31 -6.29 -6.82
C ARG A 498 -16.66 -5.58 -7.03
N GLU A 499 -17.67 -6.27 -7.54
CA GLU A 499 -19.03 -5.71 -7.65
C GLU A 499 -19.65 -5.46 -6.26
N ASP A 500 -19.36 -6.29 -5.27
CA ASP A 500 -19.80 -6.05 -3.90
C ASP A 500 -19.14 -4.79 -3.32
N VAL A 501 -17.84 -4.60 -3.58
CA VAL A 501 -17.13 -3.35 -3.20
C VAL A 501 -17.76 -2.12 -3.87
N LYS A 502 -18.10 -2.17 -5.16
CA LYS A 502 -18.80 -1.06 -5.82
C LYS A 502 -20.11 -0.72 -5.13
N LYS A 503 -20.86 -1.74 -4.67
CA LYS A 503 -22.09 -1.52 -3.90
C LYS A 503 -21.82 -0.84 -2.56
N MET A 504 -20.73 -1.22 -1.85
CA MET A 504 -20.33 -0.57 -0.60
C MET A 504 -19.98 0.90 -0.83
N VAL A 505 -19.17 1.20 -1.86
CA VAL A 505 -18.82 2.58 -2.25
C VAL A 505 -20.07 3.39 -2.60
N ALA A 506 -20.96 2.85 -3.41
CA ALA A 506 -22.21 3.52 -3.79
C ALA A 506 -23.15 3.76 -2.60
N ALA A 507 -23.20 2.83 -1.64
CA ALA A 507 -23.99 2.98 -0.42
C ALA A 507 -23.45 4.12 0.45
N GLN A 508 -22.13 4.19 0.64
CA GLN A 508 -21.51 5.26 1.42
C GLN A 508 -21.71 6.65 0.76
N ARG A 509 -21.65 6.75 -0.59
CA ARG A 509 -21.95 7.99 -1.31
C ARG A 509 -23.38 8.48 -1.07
N LYS A 510 -24.35 7.56 -1.06
CA LYS A 510 -25.77 7.91 -0.81
C LYS A 510 -25.98 8.41 0.61
N SER A 511 -25.35 7.78 1.61
CA SER A 511 -25.47 8.21 3.01
C SER A 511 -24.85 9.59 3.24
N GLY A 512 -23.67 9.85 2.67
CA GLY A 512 -23.00 11.15 2.77
C GLY A 512 -23.79 12.29 2.13
N ASN A 513 -24.46 12.07 1.00
CA ASN A 513 -25.33 13.05 0.36
C ASN A 513 -26.57 13.34 1.21
N ALA A 514 -27.16 12.31 1.83
CA ALA A 514 -28.34 12.49 2.70
C ALA A 514 -28.03 13.30 3.97
N ASP A 515 -26.82 13.14 4.52
CA ASP A 515 -26.39 13.92 5.69
C ASP A 515 -26.10 15.39 5.32
N THR A 516 -25.52 15.62 4.14
CA THR A 516 -25.28 16.98 3.62
C THR A 516 -26.59 17.72 3.34
N GLU A 517 -27.61 17.04 2.80
CA GLU A 517 -28.94 17.60 2.57
C GLU A 517 -29.68 17.92 3.88
N LYS A 518 -29.53 17.10 4.92
CA LYS A 518 -30.08 17.37 6.25
C LYS A 518 -29.44 18.58 6.91
N GLU A 519 -28.09 18.67 6.86
CA GLU A 519 -27.40 19.84 7.40
C GLU A 519 -27.70 21.12 6.62
N ALA A 520 -27.98 21.05 5.33
CA ALA A 520 -28.41 22.19 4.52
C ALA A 520 -29.82 22.64 4.87
N THR A 521 -30.73 21.68 5.16
CA THR A 521 -32.13 22.00 5.58
C THR A 521 -32.22 22.51 7.02
N GLU A 522 -31.32 22.11 7.92
CA GLU A 522 -31.24 22.62 9.29
C GLU A 522 -30.60 24.02 9.39
N LYS A 523 -29.87 24.46 8.37
CA LYS A 523 -29.24 25.79 8.31
C LYS A 523 -30.07 26.86 7.63
N GLU A 524 -31.28 26.57 7.10
CA GLU A 524 -32.22 27.60 6.66
C GLU A 524 -32.83 28.30 7.87
N PRO A 525 -32.73 29.65 8.00
CA PRO A 525 -33.37 30.37 9.09
C PRO A 525 -34.89 30.34 8.91
N PRO A 526 -35.68 30.25 10.01
CA PRO A 526 -37.14 30.19 9.92
C PRO A 526 -37.68 31.39 9.17
N GLY A 527 -38.44 31.09 8.12
CA GLY A 527 -38.98 32.05 7.16
C GLY A 527 -39.70 33.22 7.82
N LYS A 528 -39.35 34.42 7.39
CA LYS A 528 -40.15 35.61 7.62
C LYS A 528 -41.48 35.43 6.88
N GLN A 529 -42.56 35.29 7.63
CA GLN A 529 -43.92 35.41 7.11
C GLN A 529 -44.09 36.77 6.42
N SER A 530 -44.41 36.72 5.15
CA SER A 530 -44.82 37.84 4.33
C SER A 530 -46.15 38.37 4.84
N SER A 531 -46.16 39.57 5.39
CA SER A 531 -47.36 40.38 5.49
C SER A 531 -47.45 41.29 4.27
N GLU A 532 -48.30 40.92 3.31
CA GLU A 532 -48.82 41.85 2.30
C GLU A 532 -49.57 43.00 2.96
N LYS A 533 -49.21 44.22 2.63
CA LYS A 533 -50.17 45.36 2.50
C LYS A 533 -49.67 46.36 1.46
N GLN A 534 -50.57 46.56 0.52
CA GLN A 534 -50.64 47.52 -0.56
C GLN A 534 -50.26 48.94 -0.13
N SER A 535 -49.57 49.69 -0.98
CA SER A 535 -50.10 50.91 -1.64
C SER A 535 -49.04 51.64 -2.44
N SER A 536 -49.27 51.70 -3.72
CA SER A 536 -49.41 52.84 -4.64
C SER A 536 -48.31 53.94 -4.67
N GLU A 537 -47.78 54.09 -5.91
CA GLU A 537 -47.53 55.32 -6.66
C GLU A 537 -46.54 56.37 -6.13
N LYS A 538 -45.51 56.62 -6.89
CA LYS A 538 -45.21 57.73 -7.81
C LYS A 538 -43.73 57.86 -8.10
N GLN A 539 -43.44 57.74 -9.38
CA GLN A 539 -42.81 58.67 -10.29
C GLN A 539 -41.53 59.42 -9.88
N SER A 540 -40.60 59.20 -10.74
CA SER A 540 -39.87 60.15 -11.59
C SER A 540 -38.55 60.72 -11.05
N SER A 541 -37.59 60.53 -11.88
CA SER A 541 -36.76 61.42 -12.65
C SER A 541 -35.31 61.65 -12.16
N GLU A 542 -34.47 61.37 -13.14
CA GLU A 542 -33.38 62.23 -13.64
C GLU A 542 -32.18 62.45 -12.70
N LYS A 543 -31.03 62.28 -13.14
CA LYS A 543 -30.15 62.57 -14.25
C LYS A 543 -28.69 62.54 -13.78
N GLN A 544 -27.89 61.96 -14.63
CA GLN A 544 -26.63 62.51 -15.16
C GLN A 544 -25.41 62.71 -14.24
N SER A 545 -24.39 61.94 -14.59
CA SER A 545 -23.15 62.33 -15.26
C SER A 545 -22.03 62.90 -14.37
N SER A 546 -20.85 62.35 -14.49
CA SER A 546 -19.67 62.75 -15.24
C SER A 546 -18.49 61.93 -14.74
N GLU A 547 -17.81 61.16 -15.57
CA GLU A 547 -16.60 61.47 -16.35
C GLU A 547 -15.56 62.30 -15.59
N LYS A 548 -14.37 61.67 -15.45
CA LYS A 548 -13.08 62.10 -15.99
C LYS A 548 -11.94 61.33 -15.35
N GLN A 549 -11.27 60.52 -16.10
CA GLN A 549 -9.98 60.82 -16.83
C GLN A 549 -8.73 60.61 -15.97
N SER A 550 -7.95 59.67 -16.50
CA SER A 550 -6.51 59.43 -16.28
C SER A 550 -5.66 60.67 -16.63
N PRO A 551 -4.38 60.73 -16.27
CA PRO A 551 -3.44 60.58 -17.37
C PRO A 551 -2.18 59.71 -17.05
N GLU A 552 -1.70 59.16 -18.15
CA GLU A 552 -0.36 58.67 -18.45
C GLU A 552 0.74 59.70 -18.17
N LYS A 553 1.98 59.18 -18.01
CA LYS A 553 3.21 59.59 -18.71
C LYS A 553 4.38 58.80 -18.15
N GLU A 554 5.01 58.07 -18.95
CA GLU A 554 6.15 58.27 -19.88
C GLU A 554 7.50 57.90 -19.26
N SER A 555 8.12 56.98 -19.98
CA SER A 555 9.56 56.62 -19.94
C SER A 555 10.42 57.79 -20.45
N PRO A 556 11.74 57.79 -20.28
CA PRO A 556 12.53 57.66 -21.51
C PRO A 556 13.75 56.71 -21.44
N GLU A 557 14.04 56.25 -22.64
CA GLU A 557 15.23 55.60 -23.16
C GLU A 557 16.51 56.42 -23.00
N ASN A 558 17.65 55.77 -23.04
CA ASN A 558 18.71 55.89 -24.06
C ASN A 558 19.96 55.12 -23.63
N GLU A 559 20.37 54.23 -24.46
CA GLU A 559 21.47 54.24 -25.46
C GLU A 559 22.87 54.27 -24.83
N SER A 560 23.70 53.43 -25.18
CA SER A 560 24.58 53.12 -26.33
C SER A 560 25.79 52.35 -25.77
N GLY A 561 26.48 51.48 -26.39
CA GLY A 561 26.76 51.12 -27.73
C GLY A 561 28.03 50.27 -27.76
N LYS A 562 28.09 49.40 -28.74
CA LYS A 562 29.22 49.01 -29.59
C LYS A 562 30.53 48.51 -28.92
N GLU A 563 31.21 47.56 -29.40
CA GLU A 563 31.57 46.89 -30.69
C GLU A 563 32.44 45.70 -30.33
N ALA A 564 32.25 44.54 -30.87
CA ALA A 564 32.83 43.93 -32.06
C ALA A 564 34.31 43.53 -31.93
N GLU A 565 34.61 42.30 -32.22
CA GLU A 565 35.42 41.67 -33.27
C GLU A 565 35.89 40.28 -32.80
N LYS A 566 35.51 39.20 -33.44
CA LYS A 566 36.08 38.44 -34.57
C LYS A 566 37.55 38.11 -34.44
N THR A 567 37.85 36.84 -34.53
CA THR A 567 38.51 36.06 -35.61
C THR A 567 38.80 34.69 -35.06
N ASP A 568 38.33 33.63 -35.62
CA ASP A 568 38.73 32.84 -36.81
C ASP A 568 39.89 31.87 -36.58
N GLU A 569 39.59 30.66 -37.07
CA GLU A 569 40.45 29.69 -37.78
C GLU A 569 41.39 28.86 -36.90
N GLU A 570 41.63 27.68 -37.15
CA GLU A 570 41.38 26.60 -38.13
C GLU A 570 42.09 25.36 -37.62
N GLU A 571 41.50 24.25 -37.87
CA GLU A 571 41.90 23.08 -38.66
C GLU A 571 42.87 22.02 -38.08
N THR A 572 42.44 20.85 -38.39
CA THR A 572 43.13 19.61 -38.79
C THR A 572 43.75 18.80 -37.65
N GLY A 573 43.60 17.55 -37.60
CA GLY A 573 43.23 16.49 -38.50
C GLY A 573 43.72 15.17 -37.95
N ASN A 574 42.90 14.22 -38.15
CA ASN A 574 43.26 12.89 -38.64
C ASN A 574 44.00 11.86 -37.80
N ASN A 575 43.31 10.77 -37.67
CA ASN A 575 43.67 9.40 -38.06
C ASN A 575 44.21 8.40 -37.02
N SER A 576 43.43 7.40 -36.97
CA SER A 576 43.68 5.97 -37.23
C SER A 576 44.17 5.06 -36.09
N GLN A 577 43.30 4.13 -35.88
CA GLN A 577 43.49 2.67 -35.98
C GLN A 577 44.16 1.92 -34.83
N GLN A 578 43.33 1.04 -34.33
CA GLN A 578 43.44 -0.42 -34.27
C GLN A 578 44.07 -1.04 -33.04
N SER A 579 43.28 -1.91 -32.51
CA SER A 579 43.48 -3.29 -32.09
C SER A 579 44.32 -3.56 -30.82
N GLU A 580 43.69 -4.05 -29.82
CA GLU A 580 43.49 -5.46 -29.46
C GLU A 580 42.37 -5.61 -28.46
#